data_3015e9ddd82d1653bcd9fc50bce67cf5
#
_entry.id   3015e9ddd82d1653bcd9fc50bce67cf5
#
_cell.length_a   1.000
_cell.length_b   1.000
_cell.length_c   1.000
_cell.angle_alpha   90.00
_cell.angle_beta   90.00
_cell.angle_gamma   90.00
#
_symmetry.space_group_name_H-M   'P 1'
#
loop_
_entity.id
_entity.type
_entity.pdbx_description
1 polymer ?
#
loop_
_entity_poly.entity_id
_entity_poly.type
_entity_poly.pdbx_seq_one_letter_code
_entity_poly.pdbx_strand_id
1 'polypeptide(L)'
;STMELLYRELGQVMHREFQGWKAGILTAHNELGRAVGLRSHKQYALNNGSIDIQLLLFDLGSSNRLAQDLNKENVKEGGVNPIEEGREPLSEGATMLANRLVKNRRRLKSWLKSSQTSCYRLYDADMPEYAVAIDVYEGIPHVAEYAPPKTINEEAAEHRFQEALAAVRQVLEWPADQPIAAKRRQRQRGADQYNKLDQTGERITVREGSARLLINLNDYLDTGLFLDHRPLRLTLKKEAAGKHFLNLFCYTGAATIHAALGGAA
;
A
#
# COMPACT_ATOMS: atom_id res chain seq x y z
N SER A 1 8.03 0.13 31.30
CA SER A 1 7.71 -1.31 31.13
C SER A 1 8.98 -2.13 30.95
N THR A 2 8.92 -3.44 31.15
CA THR A 2 10.06 -4.36 30.94
C THR A 2 10.58 -4.26 29.49
N MET A 3 9.68 -4.06 28.52
CA MET A 3 10.03 -3.87 27.12
C MET A 3 10.78 -2.55 26.86
N GLU A 4 10.45 -1.49 27.51
CA GLU A 4 11.20 -0.22 27.37
C GLU A 4 12.62 -0.33 27.90
N LEU A 5 12.81 -1.06 29.00
CA LEU A 5 14.16 -1.36 29.53
C LEU A 5 14.98 -2.14 28.50
N LEU A 6 14.40 -3.18 27.91
CA LEU A 6 15.06 -3.96 26.86
C LEU A 6 15.47 -3.11 25.65
N TYR A 7 14.59 -2.23 25.18
CA TYR A 7 14.90 -1.35 24.04
C TYR A 7 15.97 -0.30 24.40
N ARG A 8 15.98 0.16 25.64
CA ARG A 8 17.05 1.05 26.15
C ARG A 8 18.39 0.34 26.21
N GLU A 9 18.44 -0.88 26.73
CA GLU A 9 19.65 -1.70 26.74
C GLU A 9 20.13 -2.02 25.32
N LEU A 10 19.22 -2.37 24.41
CA LEU A 10 19.53 -2.57 23.02
C LEU A 10 20.21 -1.33 22.40
N GLY A 11 19.67 -0.15 22.64
CA GLY A 11 20.26 1.12 22.15
C GLY A 11 21.64 1.39 22.72
N GLN A 12 21.85 1.08 24.01
CA GLN A 12 23.17 1.21 24.67
C GLN A 12 24.20 0.25 24.07
N VAL A 13 23.82 -1.01 23.85
CA VAL A 13 24.68 -2.03 23.22
C VAL A 13 25.00 -1.63 21.79
N MET A 14 24.00 -1.23 21.02
CA MET A 14 24.21 -0.76 19.63
C MET A 14 25.19 0.41 19.58
N HIS A 15 25.06 1.38 20.48
CA HIS A 15 25.94 2.54 20.53
C HIS A 15 27.37 2.19 20.98
N ARG A 16 27.53 1.23 21.88
CA ARG A 16 28.83 0.87 22.47
C ARG A 16 29.61 -0.09 21.56
N GLU A 17 28.95 -1.14 21.07
CA GLU A 17 29.63 -2.25 20.42
C GLU A 17 29.63 -2.16 18.87
N PHE A 18 28.72 -1.37 18.29
CA PHE A 18 28.51 -1.33 16.85
C PHE A 18 28.80 0.04 16.23
N GLN A 19 29.86 0.70 16.69
CA GLN A 19 30.30 1.99 16.14
C GLN A 19 30.61 1.89 14.64
N GLY A 20 30.10 2.86 13.86
CA GLY A 20 30.27 2.90 12.41
C GLY A 20 29.33 1.97 11.62
N TRP A 21 28.47 1.22 12.31
CA TRP A 21 27.46 0.37 11.67
C TRP A 21 26.19 1.15 11.35
N LYS A 22 25.39 0.58 10.46
CA LYS A 22 24.00 1.00 10.25
C LYS A 22 23.09 -0.03 10.89
N ALA A 23 22.07 0.45 11.57
CA ALA A 23 21.09 -0.43 12.22
C ALA A 23 19.68 -0.08 11.77
N GLY A 24 18.82 -1.08 11.76
CA GLY A 24 17.38 -0.93 11.52
C GLY A 24 16.60 -1.61 12.63
N ILE A 25 15.62 -0.89 13.19
CA ILE A 25 14.68 -1.45 14.18
C ILE A 25 13.28 -1.38 13.61
N LEU A 26 12.61 -2.53 13.59
CA LEU A 26 11.22 -2.65 13.22
C LEU A 26 10.37 -2.72 14.48
N THR A 27 9.39 -1.82 14.64
CA THR A 27 8.53 -1.79 15.83
C THR A 27 7.11 -1.34 15.48
N ALA A 28 6.13 -1.92 16.16
CA ALA A 28 4.74 -1.48 16.09
C ALA A 28 4.43 -0.36 17.10
N HIS A 29 5.34 -0.08 18.02
CA HIS A 29 5.13 0.88 19.12
C HIS A 29 6.13 2.02 19.05
N ASN A 30 5.63 3.23 18.79
CA ASN A 30 6.45 4.45 18.71
C ASN A 30 7.25 4.73 19.98
N GLU A 31 6.69 4.38 21.13
CA GLU A 31 7.32 4.56 22.45
C GLU A 31 8.57 3.71 22.61
N LEU A 32 8.50 2.45 22.13
CA LEU A 32 9.65 1.54 22.14
C LEU A 32 10.76 2.01 21.20
N GLY A 33 10.40 2.55 20.03
CA GLY A 33 11.36 3.18 19.12
C GLY A 33 12.10 4.36 19.77
N ARG A 34 11.41 5.17 20.56
CA ARG A 34 12.01 6.27 21.34
C ARG A 34 12.87 5.77 22.50
N ALA A 35 12.46 4.65 23.14
CA ALA A 35 13.17 4.06 24.25
C ALA A 35 14.60 3.59 23.89
N VAL A 36 14.88 3.34 22.60
CA VAL A 36 16.24 3.02 22.10
C VAL A 36 17.26 4.10 22.47
N GLY A 37 16.84 5.37 22.61
CA GLY A 37 17.72 6.48 23.00
C GLY A 37 18.74 6.88 21.94
N LEU A 38 18.53 6.50 20.69
CA LEU A 38 19.33 6.89 19.53
C LEU A 38 18.48 7.67 18.52
N ARG A 39 19.08 8.63 17.84
CA ARG A 39 18.41 9.42 16.80
C ARG A 39 18.39 8.62 15.48
N SER A 40 17.19 8.26 15.01
CA SER A 40 17.04 7.71 13.66
C SER A 40 17.23 8.80 12.61
N HIS A 41 18.03 8.52 11.58
CA HIS A 41 18.21 9.44 10.47
C HIS A 41 17.07 9.31 9.44
N LYS A 42 16.38 8.18 9.43
CA LYS A 42 15.26 7.93 8.53
C LYS A 42 14.23 6.99 9.17
N GLN A 43 12.96 7.24 8.89
CA GLN A 43 11.85 6.45 9.37
C GLN A 43 10.92 6.12 8.21
N TYR A 44 10.44 4.88 8.17
CA TYR A 44 9.43 4.44 7.20
C TYR A 44 8.23 3.88 7.95
N ALA A 45 7.05 4.35 7.58
CA ALA A 45 5.81 3.70 7.98
C ALA A 45 5.56 2.53 7.04
N LEU A 46 5.38 1.35 7.61
CA LEU A 46 5.13 0.09 6.93
C LEU A 46 3.88 -0.54 7.53
N ASN A 47 3.27 -1.46 6.80
CA ASN A 47 2.12 -2.21 7.27
C ASN A 47 2.43 -3.70 7.16
N ASN A 48 2.12 -4.44 8.21
CA ASN A 48 2.15 -5.90 8.20
C ASN A 48 0.72 -6.41 8.44
N GLY A 49 -0.04 -6.56 7.36
CA GLY A 49 -1.47 -6.80 7.44
C GLY A 49 -2.21 -5.60 8.06
N SER A 50 -2.89 -5.82 9.20
CA SER A 50 -3.61 -4.78 9.96
C SER A 50 -2.74 -4.04 10.98
N ILE A 51 -1.45 -4.36 11.07
CA ILE A 51 -0.56 -3.79 12.07
C ILE A 51 0.30 -2.70 11.43
N ASP A 52 0.16 -1.47 11.92
CA ASP A 52 1.06 -0.38 11.58
C ASP A 52 2.40 -0.59 12.24
N ILE A 53 3.47 -0.63 11.47
CA ILE A 53 4.83 -0.80 11.95
C ILE A 53 5.72 0.33 11.43
N GLN A 54 6.78 0.62 12.16
CA GLN A 54 7.79 1.58 11.76
C GLN A 54 9.14 0.89 11.62
N LEU A 55 9.83 1.19 10.54
CA LEU A 55 11.25 0.87 10.39
C LEU A 55 12.05 2.14 10.69
N LEU A 56 12.81 2.09 11.76
CA LEU A 56 13.70 3.15 12.21
C LEU A 56 15.13 2.82 11.78
N LEU A 57 15.78 3.71 11.02
CA LEU A 57 17.16 3.52 10.56
C LEU A 57 18.11 4.44 11.34
N PHE A 58 19.23 3.88 11.78
CA PHE A 58 20.23 4.55 12.58
C PHE A 58 21.61 4.43 11.92
N ASP A 59 22.36 5.54 11.94
CA ASP A 59 23.80 5.52 11.71
C ASP A 59 24.49 5.55 13.07
N LEU A 60 25.18 4.47 13.43
CA LEU A 60 25.78 4.30 14.77
C LEU A 60 27.16 4.96 14.83
N GLY A 61 27.21 6.27 14.62
CA GLY A 61 28.40 7.09 14.79
C GLY A 61 28.51 7.71 16.19
N SER A 62 29.68 8.23 16.53
CA SER A 62 30.00 8.80 17.85
C SER A 62 29.11 9.97 18.30
N SER A 63 28.34 10.59 17.40
CA SER A 63 27.48 11.76 17.67
C SER A 63 25.98 11.44 17.75
N ASN A 64 25.57 10.16 17.65
CA ASN A 64 24.16 9.80 17.53
C ASN A 64 23.50 9.57 18.91
N ARG A 65 23.34 10.60 19.73
CA ARG A 65 22.49 10.56 20.93
C ARG A 65 21.28 11.46 20.77
N LEU A 66 20.12 11.02 21.27
CA LEU A 66 18.97 11.89 21.43
C LEU A 66 19.33 12.96 22.48
N ALA A 67 19.42 14.21 22.05
CA ALA A 67 19.22 15.31 22.98
C ALA A 67 17.77 15.21 23.47
N GLN A 68 17.57 15.22 24.78
CA GLN A 68 16.25 15.34 25.39
C GLN A 68 15.72 16.73 25.02
N ASP A 69 14.97 16.81 23.94
CA ASP A 69 14.14 17.97 23.64
C ASP A 69 12.73 17.54 23.31
N LEU A 70 11.90 17.93 24.24
CA LEU A 70 10.47 17.87 24.27
C LEU A 70 9.84 18.75 23.19
N ASN A 71 8.73 18.29 22.65
CA ASN A 71 7.67 19.04 21.99
C ASN A 71 8.02 19.84 20.73
N LYS A 72 7.52 19.29 19.62
CA LYS A 72 6.68 20.10 18.70
C LYS A 72 5.76 19.18 17.92
N GLU A 73 4.57 19.06 18.41
CA GLU A 73 3.39 18.75 17.61
C GLU A 73 3.21 19.90 16.61
N ASN A 74 3.31 19.59 15.34
CA ASN A 74 2.79 20.45 14.28
C ASN A 74 1.75 19.65 13.51
N VAL A 75 0.55 19.67 14.04
CA VAL A 75 -0.68 19.42 13.28
C VAL A 75 -0.89 20.66 12.41
N LYS A 76 -0.58 20.56 11.14
CA LYS A 76 -1.13 21.48 10.14
C LYS A 76 -2.39 20.87 9.58
N GLU A 77 -3.50 21.38 10.01
CA GLU A 77 -4.79 21.27 9.37
C GLU A 77 -4.65 21.78 7.93
N GLY A 78 -4.74 20.87 6.98
CA GLY A 78 -4.83 21.20 5.56
C GLY A 78 -6.29 21.32 5.18
N GLY A 79 -6.73 22.54 4.91
CA GLY A 79 -8.08 22.88 4.51
C GLY A 79 -8.59 22.05 3.35
N VAL A 80 -9.85 21.68 3.46
CA VAL A 80 -10.68 21.05 2.44
C VAL A 80 -10.93 22.10 1.36
N ASN A 81 -10.57 21.79 0.12
CA ASN A 81 -11.01 22.61 -1.02
C ASN A 81 -12.55 22.52 -1.14
N PRO A 82 -13.21 23.61 -1.59
CA PRO A 82 -14.66 23.65 -1.70
C PRO A 82 -15.16 22.53 -2.61
N ILE A 83 -16.22 21.91 -2.16
CA ILE A 83 -17.01 20.91 -2.87
C ILE A 83 -17.63 21.59 -4.10
N GLU A 84 -17.36 21.06 -5.29
CA GLU A 84 -18.10 21.43 -6.50
C GLU A 84 -19.58 21.13 -6.31
N GLU A 85 -20.43 22.13 -6.58
CA GLU A 85 -21.87 22.03 -6.50
C GLU A 85 -22.39 20.94 -7.44
N GLY A 86 -23.10 19.95 -6.87
CA GLY A 86 -23.83 18.93 -7.66
C GLY A 86 -23.64 17.47 -7.23
N ARG A 87 -22.82 17.16 -6.22
CA ARG A 87 -22.68 15.80 -5.68
C ARG A 87 -23.41 15.68 -4.33
N GLU A 88 -24.11 14.57 -4.12
CA GLU A 88 -24.68 14.27 -2.81
C GLU A 88 -23.57 14.29 -1.74
N PRO A 89 -23.81 14.90 -0.57
CA PRO A 89 -22.82 14.95 0.50
C PRO A 89 -22.50 13.53 0.97
N LEU A 90 -21.22 13.24 1.13
CA LEU A 90 -20.78 11.98 1.71
C LEU A 90 -21.28 11.86 3.15
N SER A 91 -21.57 10.62 3.59
CA SER A 91 -21.73 10.31 5.01
C SER A 91 -20.46 10.67 5.80
N GLU A 92 -20.57 10.76 7.13
CA GLU A 92 -19.41 11.01 8.00
C GLU A 92 -18.31 9.94 7.79
N GLY A 93 -18.70 8.66 7.72
CA GLY A 93 -17.79 7.55 7.48
C GLY A 93 -17.09 7.62 6.13
N ALA A 94 -17.86 7.87 5.06
CA ALA A 94 -17.31 8.04 3.71
C ALA A 94 -16.38 9.27 3.64
N THR A 95 -16.67 10.35 4.37
CA THR A 95 -15.81 11.54 4.47
C THR A 95 -14.48 11.20 5.16
N MET A 96 -14.50 10.42 6.24
CA MET A 96 -13.27 9.95 6.89
C MET A 96 -12.38 9.16 5.93
N LEU A 97 -12.96 8.22 5.21
CA LEU A 97 -12.22 7.45 4.21
C LEU A 97 -11.71 8.32 3.07
N ALA A 98 -12.52 9.23 2.54
CA ALA A 98 -12.11 10.18 1.50
C ALA A 98 -10.88 11.00 1.93
N ASN A 99 -10.87 11.52 3.15
CA ASN A 99 -9.73 12.23 3.71
C ASN A 99 -8.47 11.36 3.79
N ARG A 100 -8.60 10.08 4.15
CA ARG A 100 -7.50 9.12 4.14
C ARG A 100 -6.98 8.89 2.73
N LEU A 101 -7.86 8.69 1.75
CA LEU A 101 -7.48 8.50 0.35
C LEU A 101 -6.74 9.73 -0.21
N VAL A 102 -7.21 10.93 0.08
CA VAL A 102 -6.52 12.20 -0.31
C VAL A 102 -5.12 12.25 0.29
N LYS A 103 -4.96 11.90 1.56
CA LYS A 103 -3.66 11.85 2.23
C LYS A 103 -2.72 10.83 1.58
N ASN A 104 -3.22 9.63 1.28
CA ASN A 104 -2.45 8.59 0.61
C ASN A 104 -2.04 9.02 -0.81
N ARG A 105 -2.96 9.62 -1.59
CA ARG A 105 -2.69 10.16 -2.93
C ARG A 105 -1.57 11.21 -2.90
N ARG A 106 -1.58 12.11 -1.92
CA ARG A 106 -0.51 13.11 -1.73
C ARG A 106 0.85 12.44 -1.46
N ARG A 107 0.89 11.41 -0.60
CA ARG A 107 2.13 10.66 -0.30
C ARG A 107 2.69 9.96 -1.52
N LEU A 108 1.83 9.41 -2.37
CA LEU A 108 2.22 8.68 -3.57
C LEU A 108 2.63 9.59 -4.74
N LYS A 109 2.25 10.88 -4.73
CA LYS A 109 2.41 11.80 -5.87
C LYS A 109 3.84 11.85 -6.43
N SER A 110 4.84 12.01 -5.58
CA SER A 110 6.25 12.08 -6.01
C SER A 110 6.72 10.75 -6.60
N TRP A 111 6.39 9.65 -5.94
CA TRP A 111 6.73 8.31 -6.39
C TRP A 111 6.06 7.96 -7.72
N LEU A 112 4.78 8.24 -7.90
CA LEU A 112 4.06 8.02 -9.17
C LEU A 112 4.72 8.77 -10.32
N LYS A 113 5.15 10.02 -10.08
CA LYS A 113 5.86 10.82 -11.08
C LYS A 113 7.20 10.20 -11.48
N SER A 114 7.96 9.69 -10.50
CA SER A 114 9.30 9.13 -10.74
C SER A 114 9.28 7.70 -11.26
N SER A 115 8.31 6.88 -10.86
CA SER A 115 8.21 5.46 -11.20
C SER A 115 7.64 5.20 -12.59
N GLN A 116 7.04 6.21 -13.22
CA GLN A 116 6.36 6.09 -14.52
C GLN A 116 5.37 4.91 -14.56
N THR A 117 4.67 4.67 -13.45
CA THR A 117 3.65 3.63 -13.34
C THR A 117 2.26 4.22 -13.36
N SER A 118 1.33 3.51 -14.00
CA SER A 118 -0.10 3.85 -14.04
C SER A 118 -0.97 2.90 -13.22
N CYS A 119 -0.33 1.97 -12.49
CA CYS A 119 -1.02 1.00 -11.64
C CYS A 119 -0.41 1.01 -10.24
N TYR A 120 -1.24 1.21 -9.21
CA TYR A 120 -0.76 1.31 -7.84
C TYR A 120 -1.88 1.09 -6.82
N ARG A 121 -1.49 0.67 -5.61
CA ARG A 121 -2.39 0.62 -4.46
C ARG A 121 -2.49 1.98 -3.81
N LEU A 122 -3.70 2.49 -3.72
CA LEU A 122 -4.02 3.76 -3.08
C LEU A 122 -4.33 3.57 -1.58
N TYR A 123 -4.96 2.43 -1.22
CA TYR A 123 -5.41 2.14 0.13
C TYR A 123 -5.43 0.63 0.37
N ASP A 124 -5.05 0.19 1.57
CA ASP A 124 -5.00 -1.21 1.94
C ASP A 124 -5.43 -1.43 3.40
N ALA A 125 -6.75 -1.37 3.65
CA ALA A 125 -7.33 -1.56 4.98
C ALA A 125 -6.65 -0.70 6.08
N ASP A 126 -6.22 0.52 5.74
CA ASP A 126 -5.54 1.44 6.67
C ASP A 126 -6.41 1.85 7.88
N MET A 127 -7.70 1.63 7.79
CA MET A 127 -8.70 1.92 8.83
C MET A 127 -9.49 0.65 9.12
N PRO A 128 -9.66 0.27 10.42
CA PRO A 128 -10.35 -0.97 10.78
C PRO A 128 -11.79 -1.08 10.27
N GLU A 129 -12.46 0.08 10.09
CA GLU A 129 -13.84 0.16 9.62
C GLU A 129 -13.98 -0.18 8.14
N TYR A 130 -12.92 0.04 7.36
CA TYR A 130 -12.93 -0.13 5.90
C TYR A 130 -11.91 -1.18 5.48
N ALA A 131 -12.31 -2.45 5.59
CA ALA A 131 -11.49 -3.61 5.20
C ALA A 131 -11.51 -3.80 3.68
N VAL A 132 -10.99 -2.84 2.93
CA VAL A 132 -10.92 -2.86 1.46
C VAL A 132 -9.50 -2.59 0.98
N ALA A 133 -9.17 -3.14 -0.17
CA ALA A 133 -8.03 -2.69 -0.98
C ALA A 133 -8.57 -1.81 -2.12
N ILE A 134 -7.95 -0.65 -2.33
CA ILE A 134 -8.29 0.26 -3.42
C ILE A 134 -7.06 0.43 -4.29
N ASP A 135 -7.15 -0.11 -5.49
CA ASP A 135 -6.12 -0.04 -6.51
C ASP A 135 -6.57 0.90 -7.65
N VAL A 136 -5.61 1.51 -8.32
CA VAL A 136 -5.85 2.36 -9.49
C VAL A 136 -5.05 1.79 -10.65
N TYR A 137 -5.72 1.59 -11.80
CA TYR A 137 -5.14 1.06 -13.02
C TYR A 137 -5.47 1.99 -14.20
N GLU A 138 -4.50 2.72 -14.73
CA GLU A 138 -4.69 3.76 -15.77
C GLU A 138 -5.79 4.79 -15.40
N GLY A 139 -5.89 5.13 -14.11
CA GLY A 139 -6.94 6.01 -13.59
C GLY A 139 -8.24 5.31 -13.22
N ILE A 140 -8.46 4.06 -13.63
CA ILE A 140 -9.66 3.28 -13.32
C ILE A 140 -9.56 2.73 -11.89
N PRO A 141 -10.55 3.04 -11.02
CA PRO A 141 -10.57 2.48 -9.67
C PRO A 141 -10.98 1.01 -9.67
N HIS A 142 -10.30 0.23 -8.86
CA HIS A 142 -10.63 -1.16 -8.54
C HIS A 142 -10.70 -1.29 -7.03
N VAL A 143 -11.83 -1.76 -6.51
CA VAL A 143 -12.08 -1.91 -5.08
C VAL A 143 -12.31 -3.38 -4.77
N ALA A 144 -11.47 -3.95 -3.90
CA ALA A 144 -11.61 -5.33 -3.44
C ALA A 144 -11.88 -5.35 -1.93
N GLU A 145 -13.04 -5.85 -1.54
CA GLU A 145 -13.37 -6.04 -0.12
C GLU A 145 -12.64 -7.28 0.42
N TYR A 146 -11.99 -7.14 1.58
CA TYR A 146 -11.51 -8.29 2.35
C TYR A 146 -12.69 -8.96 3.06
N ALA A 147 -12.68 -10.29 3.13
CA ALA A 147 -13.73 -11.02 3.81
C ALA A 147 -13.88 -10.55 5.26
N PRO A 148 -15.04 -9.97 5.64
CA PRO A 148 -15.23 -9.46 6.98
C PRO A 148 -15.15 -10.58 8.02
N PRO A 149 -14.72 -10.30 9.27
CA PRO A 149 -14.83 -11.24 10.37
C PRO A 149 -16.27 -11.71 10.55
N LYS A 150 -16.48 -12.95 10.98
CA LYS A 150 -17.82 -13.53 11.20
C LYS A 150 -18.68 -12.78 12.22
N THR A 151 -18.07 -11.89 13.01
CA THR A 151 -18.71 -11.07 14.03
C THR A 151 -19.35 -9.78 13.50
N ILE A 152 -19.08 -9.42 12.24
CA ILE A 152 -19.63 -8.21 11.64
C ILE A 152 -20.95 -8.56 10.97
N ASN A 153 -21.99 -7.75 11.22
CA ASN A 153 -23.28 -7.84 10.55
C ASN A 153 -23.12 -7.53 9.04
N GLU A 154 -23.73 -8.33 8.19
CA GLU A 154 -23.67 -8.20 6.73
C GLU A 154 -24.20 -6.84 6.24
N GLU A 155 -25.27 -6.31 6.85
CA GLU A 155 -25.81 -4.98 6.52
C GLU A 155 -24.81 -3.86 6.82
N ALA A 156 -24.11 -3.95 7.95
CA ALA A 156 -23.08 -2.98 8.31
C ALA A 156 -21.86 -3.08 7.38
N ALA A 157 -21.47 -4.28 6.95
CA ALA A 157 -20.41 -4.50 5.97
C ALA A 157 -20.80 -3.92 4.60
N GLU A 158 -22.06 -4.16 4.16
CA GLU A 158 -22.61 -3.59 2.93
C GLU A 158 -22.57 -2.06 2.95
N HIS A 159 -23.08 -1.47 4.03
CA HIS A 159 -23.10 -0.02 4.18
C HIS A 159 -21.69 0.58 4.07
N ARG A 160 -20.71 0.01 4.78
CA ARG A 160 -19.31 0.46 4.71
C ARG A 160 -18.70 0.29 3.34
N PHE A 161 -19.07 -0.77 2.64
CA PHE A 161 -18.61 -0.98 1.27
C PHE A 161 -19.16 0.08 0.31
N GLN A 162 -20.43 0.44 0.43
CA GLN A 162 -21.04 1.54 -0.34
C GLN A 162 -20.40 2.89 0.00
N GLU A 163 -20.13 3.17 1.27
CA GLU A 163 -19.35 4.34 1.69
C GLU A 163 -17.97 4.39 1.04
N ALA A 164 -17.30 3.22 0.96
CA ALA A 164 -15.99 3.13 0.31
C ALA A 164 -16.07 3.44 -1.19
N LEU A 165 -17.09 2.93 -1.89
CA LEU A 165 -17.31 3.25 -3.31
C LEU A 165 -17.60 4.74 -3.52
N ALA A 166 -18.41 5.35 -2.64
CA ALA A 166 -18.72 6.78 -2.70
C ALA A 166 -17.46 7.65 -2.48
N ALA A 167 -16.65 7.31 -1.47
CA ALA A 167 -15.38 8.00 -1.19
C ALA A 167 -14.39 7.89 -2.35
N VAL A 168 -14.25 6.70 -2.95
CA VAL A 168 -13.40 6.46 -4.13
C VAL A 168 -13.85 7.30 -5.30
N ARG A 169 -15.16 7.30 -5.59
CA ARG A 169 -15.75 8.07 -6.68
C ARG A 169 -15.48 9.56 -6.55
N GLN A 170 -15.61 10.09 -5.34
CA GLN A 170 -15.34 11.50 -5.08
C GLN A 170 -13.86 11.84 -5.21
N VAL A 171 -12.97 11.07 -4.57
CA VAL A 171 -11.53 11.38 -4.51
C VAL A 171 -10.82 11.19 -5.85
N LEU A 172 -11.26 10.21 -6.64
CA LEU A 172 -10.70 9.95 -7.96
C LEU A 172 -11.48 10.67 -9.08
N GLU A 173 -12.51 11.46 -8.73
CA GLU A 173 -13.35 12.18 -9.69
C GLU A 173 -13.95 11.21 -10.73
N TRP A 174 -14.30 9.99 -10.29
CA TRP A 174 -14.77 8.94 -11.17
C TRP A 174 -16.24 9.21 -11.56
N PRO A 175 -16.58 9.19 -12.86
CA PRO A 175 -17.92 9.54 -13.32
C PRO A 175 -19.03 8.70 -12.69
N ALA A 176 -20.19 9.32 -12.42
CA ALA A 176 -21.29 8.65 -11.76
C ALA A 176 -21.92 7.54 -12.63
N ASP A 177 -21.90 7.71 -13.92
CA ASP A 177 -22.42 6.79 -14.94
C ASP A 177 -21.49 5.61 -15.24
N GLN A 178 -20.23 5.66 -14.78
CA GLN A 178 -19.27 4.58 -14.98
C GLN A 178 -19.23 3.66 -13.76
N PRO A 179 -19.30 2.32 -13.95
CA PRO A 179 -19.16 1.37 -12.85
C PRO A 179 -17.74 1.39 -12.29
N ILE A 180 -17.60 1.20 -10.98
CA ILE A 180 -16.32 0.89 -10.35
C ILE A 180 -16.14 -0.62 -10.40
N ALA A 181 -14.97 -1.11 -10.82
CA ALA A 181 -14.63 -2.52 -10.72
C ALA A 181 -14.56 -2.93 -9.24
N ALA A 182 -15.65 -3.48 -8.72
CA ALA A 182 -15.82 -3.78 -7.31
C ALA A 182 -15.90 -5.30 -7.10
N LYS A 183 -15.07 -5.83 -6.21
CA LYS A 183 -14.99 -7.28 -5.94
C LYS A 183 -15.10 -7.58 -4.46
N ARG A 184 -15.82 -8.63 -4.12
CA ARG A 184 -15.95 -9.14 -2.77
C ARG A 184 -15.23 -10.46 -2.63
N ARG A 185 -14.25 -10.51 -1.77
CA ARG A 185 -13.57 -11.75 -1.43
C ARG A 185 -14.43 -12.51 -0.42
N GLN A 186 -15.27 -13.39 -0.92
CA GLN A 186 -15.87 -14.41 -0.08
C GLN A 186 -14.78 -15.37 0.39
N ARG A 187 -14.94 -15.98 1.59
CA ARG A 187 -14.05 -17.03 2.08
C ARG A 187 -14.22 -18.27 1.23
N GLN A 188 -13.56 -18.30 0.08
CA GLN A 188 -13.53 -19.46 -0.80
C GLN A 188 -12.46 -20.44 -0.30
N ARG A 189 -12.77 -21.72 -0.33
CA ARG A 189 -11.82 -22.80 -0.05
C ARG A 189 -11.45 -23.47 -1.38
N GLY A 190 -10.15 -23.57 -1.68
CA GLY A 190 -9.65 -24.34 -2.81
C GLY A 190 -9.61 -23.61 -4.17
N ALA A 191 -9.92 -24.32 -5.25
CA ALA A 191 -9.78 -23.84 -6.64
C ALA A 191 -10.77 -22.73 -7.06
N ASP A 192 -11.76 -22.42 -6.26
CA ASP A 192 -12.84 -21.47 -6.61
C ASP A 192 -12.35 -20.04 -6.83
N GLN A 193 -11.16 -19.70 -6.33
CA GLN A 193 -10.54 -18.38 -6.55
C GLN A 193 -10.19 -18.10 -8.03
N TYR A 194 -10.12 -19.14 -8.86
CA TYR A 194 -9.85 -19.03 -10.30
C TYR A 194 -11.11 -19.06 -11.17
N ASN A 195 -12.29 -19.20 -10.54
CA ASN A 195 -13.54 -19.17 -11.28
C ASN A 195 -13.79 -17.77 -11.84
N LYS A 196 -14.34 -17.71 -13.06
CA LYS A 196 -14.75 -16.46 -13.67
C LYS A 196 -15.93 -15.87 -12.89
N LEU A 197 -15.80 -14.59 -12.54
CA LEU A 197 -16.87 -13.80 -11.91
C LEU A 197 -17.78 -13.17 -12.97
N ASP A 198 -17.20 -12.84 -14.15
CA ASP A 198 -17.88 -12.23 -15.27
C ASP A 198 -17.28 -12.76 -16.59
N GLN A 199 -17.87 -12.41 -17.74
CA GLN A 199 -17.46 -12.86 -19.08
C GLN A 199 -17.30 -11.68 -20.04
N THR A 200 -16.86 -10.53 -19.55
CA THR A 200 -16.68 -9.36 -20.40
C THR A 200 -15.57 -9.54 -21.45
N GLY A 201 -14.54 -10.33 -21.13
CA GLY A 201 -13.34 -10.48 -21.94
C GLY A 201 -12.51 -9.20 -22.05
N GLU A 202 -12.91 -8.12 -21.36
CA GLU A 202 -12.26 -6.81 -21.43
C GLU A 202 -10.89 -6.84 -20.76
N ARG A 203 -9.91 -6.35 -21.48
CA ARG A 203 -8.54 -6.20 -20.98
C ARG A 203 -8.08 -4.76 -21.18
N ILE A 204 -7.41 -4.22 -20.20
CA ILE A 204 -6.77 -2.92 -20.27
C ILE A 204 -5.25 -3.06 -20.22
N THR A 205 -4.57 -2.17 -20.92
CA THR A 205 -3.10 -2.09 -20.87
C THR A 205 -2.69 -1.13 -19.77
N VAL A 206 -1.88 -1.59 -18.83
CA VAL A 206 -1.29 -0.77 -17.77
C VAL A 206 0.21 -0.63 -17.97
N ARG A 207 0.78 0.45 -17.45
CA ARG A 207 2.21 0.72 -17.52
C ARG A 207 2.88 0.51 -16.16
N GLU A 208 4.01 -0.19 -16.20
CA GLU A 208 4.92 -0.29 -15.07
C GLU A 208 6.35 0.01 -15.57
N GLY A 209 6.76 1.29 -15.48
CA GLY A 209 7.96 1.78 -16.14
C GLY A 209 7.87 1.60 -17.66
N SER A 210 8.83 0.87 -18.25
CA SER A 210 8.82 0.54 -19.68
C SER A 210 7.94 -0.67 -20.03
N ALA A 211 7.48 -1.44 -19.04
CA ALA A 211 6.61 -2.60 -19.27
C ALA A 211 5.17 -2.15 -19.57
N ARG A 212 4.53 -2.83 -20.53
CA ARG A 212 3.10 -2.75 -20.80
C ARG A 212 2.50 -4.11 -20.52
N LEU A 213 1.51 -4.15 -19.64
CA LEU A 213 0.93 -5.39 -19.14
C LEU A 213 -0.58 -5.34 -19.36
N LEU A 214 -1.14 -6.44 -19.85
CA LEU A 214 -2.59 -6.60 -20.00
C LEU A 214 -3.15 -7.15 -18.69
N ILE A 215 -4.18 -6.49 -18.17
CA ILE A 215 -4.91 -6.93 -16.98
C ILE A 215 -6.41 -7.00 -17.26
N ASN A 216 -7.12 -7.72 -16.42
CA ASN A 216 -8.59 -7.82 -16.46
C ASN A 216 -9.15 -7.40 -15.11
N LEU A 217 -10.03 -6.39 -15.09
CA LEU A 217 -10.59 -5.87 -13.85
C LEU A 217 -11.89 -6.58 -13.44
N ASN A 218 -12.59 -7.23 -14.37
CA ASN A 218 -13.97 -7.68 -14.17
C ASN A 218 -14.09 -9.19 -14.03
N ASP A 219 -13.46 -9.97 -14.92
CA ASP A 219 -13.79 -11.38 -15.10
C ASP A 219 -13.25 -12.31 -14.02
N TYR A 220 -12.18 -11.92 -13.33
CA TYR A 220 -11.50 -12.77 -12.33
C TYR A 220 -11.36 -12.04 -10.99
N LEU A 221 -11.21 -12.79 -9.93
CA LEU A 221 -10.95 -12.20 -8.60
C LEU A 221 -9.66 -11.37 -8.60
N ASP A 222 -8.60 -11.91 -9.21
CA ASP A 222 -7.32 -11.21 -9.36
C ASP A 222 -7.23 -10.52 -10.71
N THR A 223 -6.62 -9.34 -10.75
CA THR A 223 -6.49 -8.53 -11.97
C THR A 223 -5.47 -9.09 -12.97
N GLY A 224 -4.67 -10.07 -12.56
CA GLY A 224 -3.55 -10.61 -13.34
C GLY A 224 -2.22 -9.90 -13.06
N LEU A 225 -2.20 -8.88 -12.19
CA LEU A 225 -0.97 -8.17 -11.82
C LEU A 225 -0.91 -7.94 -10.31
N PHE A 226 0.03 -8.61 -9.64
CA PHE A 226 0.33 -8.39 -8.22
C PHE A 226 1.18 -7.15 -8.04
N LEU A 227 0.59 -6.07 -7.49
CA LEU A 227 1.25 -4.77 -7.34
C LEU A 227 2.40 -4.80 -6.32
N ASP A 228 2.29 -5.63 -5.28
CA ASP A 228 3.29 -5.85 -4.24
C ASP A 228 4.56 -6.56 -4.76
N HIS A 229 4.46 -7.33 -5.86
CA HIS A 229 5.62 -7.96 -6.50
C HIS A 229 6.43 -7.00 -7.41
N ARG A 230 6.05 -5.74 -7.53
CA ARG A 230 6.79 -4.76 -8.35
C ARG A 230 8.27 -4.63 -7.98
N PRO A 231 8.67 -4.56 -6.69
CA PRO A 231 10.09 -4.48 -6.34
C PRO A 231 10.88 -5.66 -6.89
N LEU A 232 10.32 -6.88 -6.82
CA LEU A 232 10.94 -8.07 -7.41
C LEU A 232 11.08 -7.94 -8.92
N ARG A 233 10.03 -7.52 -9.63
CA ARG A 233 10.07 -7.35 -11.09
C ARG A 233 11.12 -6.31 -11.52
N LEU A 234 11.25 -5.21 -10.80
CA LEU A 234 12.26 -4.20 -11.07
C LEU A 234 13.68 -4.69 -10.80
N THR A 235 13.88 -5.51 -9.78
CA THR A 235 15.15 -6.18 -9.50
C THR A 235 15.51 -7.15 -10.62
N LEU A 236 14.58 -8.01 -11.03
CA LEU A 236 14.76 -8.92 -12.17
C LEU A 236 15.18 -8.16 -13.43
N LYS A 237 14.45 -7.08 -13.77
CA LYS A 237 14.80 -6.24 -14.91
C LYS A 237 16.22 -5.70 -14.83
N LYS A 238 16.68 -5.25 -13.66
CA LYS A 238 18.02 -4.70 -13.44
C LYS A 238 19.12 -5.75 -13.60
N GLU A 239 18.85 -6.99 -13.21
CA GLU A 239 19.85 -8.05 -13.10
C GLU A 239 19.86 -9.04 -14.27
N ALA A 240 18.90 -8.94 -15.19
CA ALA A 240 18.65 -9.94 -16.23
C ALA A 240 19.60 -9.86 -17.44
N ALA A 241 20.30 -8.75 -17.64
CA ALA A 241 21.12 -8.52 -18.84
C ALA A 241 22.12 -9.66 -19.10
N GLY A 242 22.02 -10.28 -20.27
CA GLY A 242 22.89 -11.37 -20.70
C GLY A 242 22.72 -12.69 -19.94
N LYS A 243 21.67 -12.83 -19.13
CA LYS A 243 21.39 -14.06 -18.38
C LYS A 243 20.24 -14.83 -19.00
N HIS A 244 20.29 -16.15 -18.88
CA HIS A 244 19.12 -17.00 -19.17
C HIS A 244 18.13 -16.88 -18.00
N PHE A 245 16.88 -16.63 -18.33
CA PHE A 245 15.82 -16.48 -17.34
C PHE A 245 14.76 -17.58 -17.49
N LEU A 246 14.61 -18.39 -16.46
CA LEU A 246 13.56 -19.42 -16.38
C LEU A 246 12.51 -18.97 -15.37
N ASN A 247 11.26 -18.87 -15.83
CA ASN A 247 10.12 -18.56 -14.97
C ASN A 247 9.20 -19.78 -14.87
N LEU A 248 9.28 -20.49 -13.76
CA LEU A 248 8.34 -21.55 -13.39
C LEU A 248 7.12 -20.91 -12.72
N PHE A 249 5.92 -21.39 -13.08
CA PHE A 249 4.65 -20.80 -12.58
C PHE A 249 4.47 -19.33 -12.98
N CYS A 250 4.68 -19.03 -14.25
CA CYS A 250 4.77 -17.65 -14.76
C CYS A 250 3.48 -16.81 -14.59
N TYR A 251 2.35 -17.43 -14.30
CA TYR A 251 1.03 -16.80 -14.17
C TYR A 251 0.70 -15.97 -15.43
N THR A 252 0.67 -14.65 -15.35
CA THR A 252 0.46 -13.73 -16.49
C THR A 252 1.76 -13.33 -17.20
N GLY A 253 2.90 -13.83 -16.76
CA GLY A 253 4.21 -13.53 -17.37
C GLY A 253 4.78 -12.15 -17.02
N ALA A 254 4.21 -11.41 -16.06
CA ALA A 254 4.68 -10.07 -15.72
C ALA A 254 6.18 -10.02 -15.32
N ALA A 255 6.67 -11.02 -14.59
CA ALA A 255 8.10 -11.13 -14.25
C ALA A 255 8.96 -11.43 -15.49
N THR A 256 8.47 -12.29 -16.40
CA THR A 256 9.16 -12.62 -17.66
C THR A 256 9.31 -11.39 -18.55
N ILE A 257 8.25 -10.58 -18.67
CA ILE A 257 8.31 -9.33 -19.44
C ILE A 257 9.39 -8.39 -18.87
N HIS A 258 9.48 -8.27 -17.56
CA HIS A 258 10.51 -7.42 -16.93
C HIS A 258 11.92 -7.97 -17.15
N ALA A 259 12.11 -9.28 -17.05
CA ALA A 259 13.41 -9.91 -17.35
C ALA A 259 13.82 -9.69 -18.82
N ALA A 260 12.89 -9.90 -19.76
CA ALA A 260 13.12 -9.65 -21.19
C ALA A 260 13.48 -8.19 -21.48
N LEU A 261 12.73 -7.23 -20.89
CA LEU A 261 13.03 -5.80 -20.98
C LEU A 261 14.37 -5.43 -20.31
N GLY A 262 14.88 -6.26 -19.43
CA GLY A 262 16.20 -6.15 -18.80
C GLY A 262 17.31 -6.76 -19.62
N GLY A 263 17.02 -7.38 -20.79
CA GLY A 263 18.02 -8.02 -21.64
C GLY A 263 18.33 -9.47 -21.28
N ALA A 264 17.36 -10.20 -20.68
CA ALA A 264 17.45 -11.65 -20.56
C ALA A 264 17.48 -12.32 -21.93
N ALA A 265 18.26 -13.39 -22.08
CA ALA A 265 18.34 -14.23 -23.25
C ALA A 265 17.32 -15.40 -23.17
#